data_c01277deb21f4973b5548af90d057265
#
_entry.id   c01277deb21f4973b5548af90d057265
#
_cell.length_a   1.000
_cell.length_b   1.000
_cell.length_c   1.000
_cell.angle_alpha   90.00
_cell.angle_beta   90.00
_cell.angle_gamma   90.00
#
_symmetry.space_group_name_H-M   'P 1'
#
loop_
_entity.id
_entity.type
_entity.pdbx_description
1 polymer ?
#
loop_
_entity_poly.entity_id
_entity_poly.type
_entity_poly.pdbx_seq_one_letter_code
_entity_poly.pdbx_strand_id
1 'polypeptide(L)'
;MTHIAEHSIAAGAFAGPPRRRARLRLDRPPRAVRPPRCRDARWPALAAALDGLRAGRRRSVRIVDAGCGSGGLLLCAVRYARALGFTAIEARGIDHAAAPVGRARAAAATLHDPAIGITFETADLVRALGEETDLPADIILWRGTAACGAAVARAVACAGHVRIAAPGGIAAESAA
;
A
#
# COMPACT_ATOMS: atom_id res chain seq x y z
N MET A 1 -68.46 -35.67 -0.53
CA MET A 1 -68.70 -34.32 0.03
C MET A 1 -67.68 -34.14 1.17
N THR A 2 -66.54 -33.52 0.90
CA THR A 2 -65.46 -33.39 1.88
C THR A 2 -65.27 -31.89 2.17
N HIS A 3 -65.65 -31.48 3.41
CA HIS A 3 -65.46 -30.12 3.89
C HIS A 3 -64.03 -29.81 4.14
N ILE A 4 -63.48 -28.79 3.47
CA ILE A 4 -62.19 -28.20 3.75
C ILE A 4 -62.41 -27.05 4.71
N ALA A 5 -61.84 -27.14 5.92
CA ALA A 5 -61.85 -26.09 6.93
C ALA A 5 -60.75 -25.07 6.60
N GLU A 6 -61.14 -23.84 6.34
CA GLU A 6 -60.23 -22.70 6.19
C GLU A 6 -59.72 -22.25 7.57
N HIS A 7 -58.42 -22.43 7.81
CA HIS A 7 -57.77 -21.84 8.98
C HIS A 7 -57.26 -20.44 8.65
N SER A 8 -57.95 -19.46 9.16
CA SER A 8 -57.52 -18.04 9.10
C SER A 8 -56.36 -17.83 10.07
N ILE A 9 -55.20 -17.53 9.53
CA ILE A 9 -54.00 -17.18 10.35
C ILE A 9 -54.05 -15.67 10.58
N ALA A 10 -54.29 -15.26 11.82
CA ALA A 10 -54.24 -13.87 12.24
C ALA A 10 -52.76 -13.40 12.21
N ALA A 11 -52.45 -12.40 11.38
CA ALA A 11 -51.17 -11.73 11.33
C ALA A 11 -51.00 -10.86 12.58
N GLY A 12 -50.29 -11.37 13.58
CA GLY A 12 -49.84 -10.60 14.73
C GLY A 12 -48.71 -9.62 14.31
N ALA A 13 -49.03 -8.34 14.33
CA ALA A 13 -48.03 -7.28 14.11
C ALA A 13 -47.06 -7.24 15.29
N PHE A 14 -45.85 -7.75 15.08
CA PHE A 14 -44.70 -7.60 16.02
C PHE A 14 -44.19 -6.17 15.90
N ALA A 15 -44.66 -5.26 16.75
CA ALA A 15 -44.06 -3.96 16.95
C ALA A 15 -42.78 -4.13 17.80
N GLY A 16 -41.67 -4.35 17.15
CA GLY A 16 -40.33 -4.33 17.83
C GLY A 16 -40.02 -2.93 18.36
N PRO A 17 -39.25 -2.83 19.45
CA PRO A 17 -38.89 -1.54 20.05
C PRO A 17 -38.12 -0.66 19.03
N PRO A 18 -38.32 0.67 19.07
CA PRO A 18 -37.67 1.58 18.13
C PRO A 18 -36.15 1.43 18.24
N ARG A 19 -35.52 0.95 17.17
CA ARG A 19 -34.08 0.90 17.05
C ARG A 19 -33.56 2.33 17.15
N ARG A 20 -32.99 2.68 18.31
CA ARG A 20 -32.19 3.91 18.45
C ARG A 20 -31.19 3.92 17.30
N ARG A 21 -31.38 4.82 16.33
CA ARG A 21 -30.35 5.11 15.33
C ARG A 21 -29.14 5.58 16.11
N ALA A 22 -28.15 4.70 16.24
CA ALA A 22 -26.83 5.10 16.71
C ALA A 22 -26.39 6.22 15.75
N ARG A 23 -26.34 7.44 16.24
CA ARG A 23 -25.71 8.55 15.53
C ARG A 23 -24.27 8.10 15.35
N LEU A 24 -23.92 7.69 14.13
CA LEU A 24 -22.53 7.53 13.72
C LEU A 24 -21.86 8.84 14.13
N ARG A 25 -21.00 8.77 15.14
CA ARG A 25 -20.14 9.90 15.50
C ARG A 25 -19.40 10.21 14.20
N LEU A 26 -19.67 11.37 13.64
CA LEU A 26 -18.86 11.95 12.57
C LEU A 26 -17.44 11.89 13.08
N ASP A 27 -16.64 11.00 12.45
CA ASP A 27 -15.27 10.77 12.81
C ASP A 27 -14.56 12.14 12.91
N ARG A 28 -14.10 12.47 14.11
CA ARG A 28 -13.17 13.57 14.32
C ARG A 28 -12.07 13.43 13.27
N PRO A 29 -11.76 14.48 12.50
CA PRO A 29 -10.73 14.40 11.48
C PRO A 29 -9.49 13.75 12.10
N PRO A 30 -8.89 12.75 11.45
CA PRO A 30 -7.75 12.06 12.03
C PRO A 30 -6.70 13.10 12.37
N ARG A 31 -6.21 13.03 13.61
CA ARG A 31 -5.16 13.92 14.11
C ARG A 31 -4.03 13.85 13.08
N ALA A 32 -3.56 15.00 12.59
CA ALA A 32 -2.51 15.06 11.58
C ALA A 32 -1.33 14.17 12.02
N VAL A 33 -1.14 13.07 11.31
CA VAL A 33 -0.06 12.12 11.59
C VAL A 33 1.22 12.75 11.07
N ARG A 34 2.15 12.99 11.98
CA ARG A 34 3.44 13.53 11.58
C ARG A 34 4.27 12.42 10.93
N PRO A 35 4.79 12.62 9.70
CA PRO A 35 5.63 11.62 9.06
C PRO A 35 6.89 11.34 9.89
N PRO A 36 7.33 10.08 10.00
CA PRO A 36 8.57 9.73 10.69
C PRO A 36 9.77 10.37 9.98
N ARG A 37 10.85 10.57 10.74
CA ARG A 37 12.10 11.04 10.15
C ARG A 37 12.74 9.90 9.35
N CYS A 38 12.79 10.03 8.04
CA CYS A 38 13.52 9.15 7.15
C CYS A 38 14.62 9.97 6.44
N ARG A 39 15.82 9.38 6.31
CA ARG A 39 16.97 10.05 5.70
C ARG A 39 17.03 9.90 4.17
N ASP A 40 16.18 9.08 3.59
CA ASP A 40 16.14 8.87 2.15
C ASP A 40 15.54 10.11 1.47
N ALA A 41 16.20 10.59 0.42
CA ALA A 41 15.80 11.80 -0.29
C ALA A 41 14.42 11.65 -0.99
N ARG A 42 13.95 10.42 -1.25
CA ARG A 42 12.63 10.12 -1.83
C ARG A 42 11.50 10.25 -0.80
N TRP A 43 11.85 10.31 0.49
CA TRP A 43 10.87 10.29 1.58
C TRP A 43 9.78 11.36 1.50
N PRO A 44 10.07 12.65 1.23
CA PRO A 44 9.03 13.68 1.15
C PRO A 44 7.98 13.39 0.06
N ALA A 45 8.43 12.94 -1.12
CA ALA A 45 7.52 12.59 -2.22
C ALA A 45 6.68 11.35 -1.89
N LEU A 46 7.29 10.34 -1.24
CA LEU A 46 6.58 9.15 -0.80
C LEU A 46 5.53 9.46 0.27
N ALA A 47 5.88 10.26 1.26
CA ALA A 47 4.92 10.69 2.29
C ALA A 47 3.73 11.43 1.69
N ALA A 48 3.98 12.39 0.77
CA ALA A 48 2.93 13.11 0.07
C ALA A 48 2.02 12.19 -0.78
N ALA A 49 2.59 11.19 -1.46
CA ALA A 49 1.81 10.20 -2.21
C ALA A 49 0.91 9.37 -1.29
N LEU A 50 1.41 8.92 -0.15
CA LEU A 50 0.62 8.19 0.85
C LEU A 50 -0.51 9.06 1.43
N ASP A 51 -0.23 10.32 1.74
CA ASP A 51 -1.23 11.29 2.20
C ASP A 51 -2.32 11.49 1.15
N GLY A 52 -1.95 11.63 -0.14
CA GLY A 52 -2.87 11.78 -1.25
C GLY A 52 -3.79 10.57 -1.42
N LEU A 53 -3.23 9.34 -1.40
CA LEU A 53 -4.02 8.11 -1.45
C LEU A 53 -4.99 8.02 -0.26
N ARG A 54 -4.55 8.42 0.92
CA ARG A 54 -5.40 8.40 2.11
C ARG A 54 -6.49 9.45 2.08
N ALA A 55 -6.20 10.66 1.58
CA ALA A 55 -7.20 11.71 1.33
C ALA A 55 -8.25 11.25 0.32
N GLY A 56 -7.85 10.48 -0.70
CA GLY A 56 -8.74 9.77 -1.63
C GLY A 56 -9.48 8.58 -1.03
N ARG A 57 -9.46 8.43 0.30
CA ARG A 57 -10.15 7.37 1.07
C ARG A 57 -9.66 5.95 0.79
N ARG A 58 -8.51 5.78 0.17
CA ARG A 58 -7.90 4.45 -0.01
C ARG A 58 -7.58 3.83 1.36
N ARG A 59 -7.88 2.57 1.53
CA ARG A 59 -7.59 1.80 2.75
C ARG A 59 -6.54 0.73 2.55
N SER A 60 -6.21 0.45 1.31
CA SER A 60 -5.12 -0.44 0.90
C SER A 60 -4.09 0.32 0.10
N VAL A 61 -2.83 -0.11 0.20
CA VAL A 61 -1.73 0.41 -0.62
C VAL A 61 -0.72 -0.69 -0.90
N ARG A 62 -0.24 -0.75 -2.16
CA ARG A 62 0.83 -1.61 -2.61
C ARG A 62 2.04 -0.77 -3.00
N ILE A 63 3.20 -1.06 -2.41
CA ILE A 63 4.44 -0.29 -2.59
C ILE A 63 5.56 -1.23 -3.02
N VAL A 64 6.25 -0.90 -4.11
CA VAL A 64 7.43 -1.63 -4.58
C VAL A 64 8.66 -0.71 -4.52
N ASP A 65 9.77 -1.17 -3.96
CA ASP A 65 11.06 -0.44 -3.92
C ASP A 65 12.12 -1.20 -4.72
N ALA A 66 12.37 -0.73 -5.94
CA ALA A 66 13.39 -1.25 -6.83
C ALA A 66 14.77 -0.65 -6.50
N GLY A 67 15.65 -1.48 -6.00
CA GLY A 67 16.93 -1.09 -5.40
C GLY A 67 16.77 -0.70 -3.94
N CYS A 68 16.05 -1.53 -3.16
CA CYS A 68 15.67 -1.26 -1.78
C CYS A 68 16.84 -1.20 -0.78
N GLY A 69 17.99 -1.76 -1.13
CA GLY A 69 19.13 -1.87 -0.24
C GLY A 69 18.76 -2.58 1.08
N SER A 70 19.03 -1.94 2.22
CA SER A 70 18.66 -2.47 3.55
C SER A 70 17.22 -2.20 3.96
N GLY A 71 16.34 -1.77 3.06
CA GLY A 71 14.90 -1.64 3.27
C GLY A 71 14.46 -0.45 4.11
N GLY A 72 15.36 0.46 4.47
CA GLY A 72 15.06 1.55 5.41
C GLY A 72 13.90 2.44 4.97
N LEU A 73 13.84 2.82 3.68
CA LEU A 73 12.75 3.63 3.14
C LEU A 73 11.43 2.88 3.17
N LEU A 74 11.43 1.63 2.72
CA LEU A 74 10.22 0.82 2.66
C LEU A 74 9.65 0.55 4.07
N LEU A 75 10.52 0.30 5.06
CA LEU A 75 10.12 0.17 6.46
C LEU A 75 9.53 1.46 7.03
N CYS A 76 10.06 2.64 6.67
CA CYS A 76 9.44 3.92 7.02
C CYS A 76 8.06 4.07 6.35
N ALA A 77 7.94 3.68 5.08
CA ALA A 77 6.69 3.77 4.31
C ALA A 77 5.56 2.97 4.94
N VAL A 78 5.79 1.68 5.24
CA VAL A 78 4.73 0.82 5.80
C VAL A 78 4.28 1.28 7.19
N ARG A 79 5.21 1.75 8.03
CA ARG A 79 4.87 2.32 9.34
C ARG A 79 4.06 3.59 9.22
N TYR A 80 4.41 4.46 8.27
CA TYR A 80 3.67 5.70 8.03
C TYR A 80 2.29 5.42 7.44
N ALA A 81 2.18 4.55 6.44
CA ALA A 81 0.91 4.12 5.89
C ALA A 81 -0.02 3.56 6.98
N ARG A 82 0.54 2.74 7.88
CA ARG A 82 -0.21 2.21 9.01
C ARG A 82 -0.71 3.30 9.96
N ALA A 83 0.14 4.28 10.26
CA ALA A 83 -0.21 5.43 11.09
C ALA A 83 -1.28 6.33 10.44
N LEU A 84 -1.28 6.45 9.10
CA LEU A 84 -2.32 7.14 8.32
C LEU A 84 -3.67 6.38 8.33
N GLY A 85 -3.70 5.13 8.81
CA GLY A 85 -4.93 4.34 8.90
C GLY A 85 -5.21 3.47 7.67
N PHE A 86 -4.18 3.10 6.89
CA PHE A 86 -4.30 1.99 5.95
C PHE A 86 -4.48 0.68 6.72
N THR A 87 -5.38 -0.16 6.24
CA THR A 87 -5.75 -1.43 6.88
C THR A 87 -5.23 -2.65 6.12
N ALA A 88 -4.73 -2.45 4.91
CA ALA A 88 -4.02 -3.46 4.12
C ALA A 88 -2.84 -2.77 3.42
N ILE A 89 -1.63 -3.17 3.77
CA ILE A 89 -0.39 -2.60 3.25
C ILE A 89 0.45 -3.75 2.74
N GLU A 90 0.70 -3.76 1.44
CA GLU A 90 1.60 -4.70 0.79
C GLU A 90 2.86 -3.95 0.35
N ALA A 91 4.03 -4.49 0.69
CA ALA A 91 5.30 -3.89 0.36
C ALA A 91 6.30 -4.94 -0.12
N ARG A 92 6.91 -4.70 -1.28
CA ARG A 92 7.94 -5.56 -1.89
C ARG A 92 9.22 -4.76 -2.10
N GLY A 93 10.31 -5.17 -1.49
CA GLY A 93 11.64 -4.61 -1.70
C GLY A 93 12.48 -5.54 -2.56
N ILE A 94 13.06 -5.04 -3.64
CA ILE A 94 13.87 -5.81 -4.59
C ILE A 94 15.27 -5.18 -4.66
N ASP A 95 16.30 -6.00 -4.55
CA ASP A 95 17.68 -5.56 -4.76
C ASP A 95 18.53 -6.74 -5.28
N HIS A 96 19.58 -6.46 -6.04
CA HIS A 96 20.49 -7.49 -6.54
C HIS A 96 21.50 -7.95 -5.48
N ALA A 97 21.72 -7.17 -4.42
CA ALA A 97 22.72 -7.42 -3.40
C ALA A 97 22.15 -8.20 -2.20
N ALA A 98 22.58 -9.44 -2.01
CA ALA A 98 22.06 -10.31 -0.97
C ALA A 98 22.29 -9.81 0.46
N ALA A 99 23.44 -9.21 0.74
CA ALA A 99 23.80 -8.77 2.09
C ALA A 99 22.87 -7.64 2.62
N PRO A 100 22.59 -6.54 1.88
CA PRO A 100 21.63 -5.56 2.33
C PRO A 100 20.19 -6.13 2.39
N VAL A 101 19.78 -7.01 1.47
CA VAL A 101 18.48 -7.68 1.52
C VAL A 101 18.33 -8.54 2.78
N GLY A 102 19.40 -9.24 3.19
CA GLY A 102 19.42 -9.99 4.44
C GLY A 102 19.15 -9.10 5.67
N ARG A 103 19.76 -7.90 5.70
CA ARG A 103 19.50 -6.90 6.76
C ARG A 103 18.06 -6.38 6.72
N ALA A 104 17.52 -6.15 5.52
CA ALA A 104 16.15 -5.72 5.34
C ALA A 104 15.14 -6.75 5.86
N ARG A 105 15.35 -8.04 5.56
CA ARG A 105 14.54 -9.15 6.08
C ARG A 105 14.60 -9.23 7.60
N ALA A 106 15.79 -9.13 8.19
CA ALA A 106 15.94 -9.14 9.65
C ALA A 106 15.20 -7.96 10.31
N ALA A 107 15.26 -6.77 9.73
CA ALA A 107 14.53 -5.61 10.22
C ALA A 107 13.01 -5.76 10.05
N ALA A 108 12.55 -6.35 8.95
CA ALA A 108 11.12 -6.61 8.73
C ALA A 108 10.55 -7.66 9.69
N ALA A 109 11.33 -8.65 10.08
CA ALA A 109 10.90 -9.69 11.02
C ALA A 109 10.47 -9.13 12.40
N THR A 110 10.84 -7.89 12.72
CA THR A 110 10.39 -7.21 13.95
C THR A 110 9.02 -6.53 13.82
N LEU A 111 8.43 -6.50 12.62
CA LEU A 111 7.10 -5.92 12.40
C LEU A 111 6.02 -6.98 12.62
N HIS A 112 5.23 -6.79 13.68
CA HIS A 112 4.16 -7.70 14.06
C HIS A 112 2.78 -7.02 13.92
N ASP A 113 2.49 -6.43 12.75
CA ASP A 113 1.20 -5.80 12.47
C ASP A 113 0.48 -6.60 11.36
N PRO A 114 -0.69 -7.20 11.62
CA PRO A 114 -1.42 -8.00 10.64
C PRO A 114 -1.89 -7.21 9.42
N ALA A 115 -1.88 -5.89 9.49
CA ALA A 115 -2.20 -5.03 8.34
C ALA A 115 -1.03 -4.85 7.37
N ILE A 116 0.18 -5.33 7.72
CA ILE A 116 1.41 -5.12 6.94
C ILE A 116 1.95 -6.45 6.43
N GLY A 117 1.87 -6.66 5.12
CA GLY A 117 2.64 -7.67 4.39
C GLY A 117 3.87 -7.03 3.78
N ILE A 118 5.07 -7.39 4.26
CA ILE A 118 6.33 -6.87 3.71
C ILE A 118 7.27 -8.01 3.36
N THR A 119 7.82 -7.97 2.15
CA THR A 119 8.80 -8.93 1.65
C THR A 119 10.03 -8.24 1.08
N PHE A 120 11.16 -8.90 1.17
CA PHE A 120 12.41 -8.46 0.55
C PHE A 120 13.04 -9.62 -0.19
N GLU A 121 13.51 -9.39 -1.41
CA GLU A 121 14.10 -10.42 -2.23
C GLU A 121 15.37 -9.95 -2.94
N THR A 122 16.24 -10.93 -3.19
CA THR A 122 17.43 -10.74 -4.03
C THR A 122 17.06 -11.21 -5.43
N ALA A 123 16.96 -10.28 -6.38
CA ALA A 123 16.56 -10.58 -7.75
C ALA A 123 17.13 -9.58 -8.76
N ASP A 124 17.09 -9.95 -10.04
CA ASP A 124 17.26 -9.01 -11.14
C ASP A 124 16.05 -8.07 -11.21
N LEU A 125 16.31 -6.76 -11.28
CA LEU A 125 15.27 -5.73 -11.23
C LEU A 125 14.32 -5.79 -12.43
N VAL A 126 14.84 -6.02 -13.63
CA VAL A 126 14.01 -6.03 -14.85
C VAL A 126 13.03 -7.21 -14.82
N ARG A 127 13.54 -8.39 -14.44
CA ARG A 127 12.72 -9.59 -14.32
C ARG A 127 11.66 -9.43 -13.23
N ALA A 128 12.08 -9.02 -12.03
CA ALA A 128 11.17 -8.88 -10.90
C ALA A 128 10.09 -7.80 -11.11
N LEU A 129 10.44 -6.70 -11.78
CA LEU A 129 9.48 -5.66 -12.15
C LEU A 129 8.54 -6.10 -13.30
N GLY A 130 8.98 -7.02 -14.16
CA GLY A 130 8.11 -7.63 -15.16
C GLY A 130 6.94 -8.39 -14.54
N GLU A 131 7.15 -9.01 -13.38
CA GLU A 131 6.10 -9.70 -12.62
C GLU A 131 5.04 -8.74 -12.04
N GLU A 132 5.39 -7.45 -11.87
CA GLU A 132 4.48 -6.41 -11.39
C GLU A 132 3.52 -5.88 -12.48
N THR A 133 3.74 -6.23 -13.74
CA THR A 133 2.98 -5.67 -14.88
C THR A 133 1.51 -6.08 -14.83
N ASP A 134 1.21 -7.29 -14.36
CA ASP A 134 -0.16 -7.82 -14.27
C ASP A 134 -0.95 -7.20 -13.11
N LEU A 135 -0.26 -6.75 -12.06
CA LEU A 135 -0.85 -6.08 -10.91
C LEU A 135 0.03 -4.91 -10.47
N PRO A 136 -0.01 -3.77 -11.18
CA PRO A 136 0.86 -2.65 -10.91
C PRO A 136 0.72 -2.09 -9.48
N ALA A 137 1.86 -1.71 -8.88
CA ALA A 137 1.88 -1.10 -7.57
C ALA A 137 1.21 0.28 -7.56
N ASP A 138 0.61 0.69 -6.44
CA ASP A 138 0.16 2.07 -6.27
C ASP A 138 1.34 3.05 -6.33
N ILE A 139 2.46 2.66 -5.69
CA ILE A 139 3.68 3.46 -5.63
C ILE A 139 4.89 2.59 -5.94
N ILE A 140 5.70 3.00 -6.90
CA ILE A 140 7.01 2.40 -7.17
C ILE A 140 8.14 3.39 -6.85
N LEU A 141 9.10 2.91 -6.09
CA LEU A 141 10.29 3.65 -5.69
C LEU A 141 11.49 3.09 -6.46
N TRP A 142 12.38 3.94 -6.91
CA TRP A 142 13.62 3.50 -7.54
C TRP A 142 14.73 4.56 -7.38
N ARG A 143 15.96 4.18 -7.58
CA ARG A 143 17.08 5.11 -7.39
C ARG A 143 17.31 6.03 -8.58
N GLY A 144 16.80 5.70 -9.76
CA GLY A 144 16.87 6.57 -10.93
C GLY A 144 18.29 6.92 -11.38
N THR A 145 19.23 6.05 -11.16
CA THR A 145 20.62 6.31 -11.57
C THR A 145 20.78 6.01 -13.05
N ALA A 146 21.64 6.80 -13.74
CA ALA A 146 22.04 6.53 -15.11
C ALA A 146 22.63 5.11 -15.29
N ALA A 147 23.16 4.52 -14.22
CA ALA A 147 23.65 3.14 -14.18
C ALA A 147 22.57 2.06 -14.32
N CYS A 148 21.28 2.38 -14.03
CA CYS A 148 20.21 1.40 -14.12
C CYS A 148 19.75 1.09 -15.56
N GLY A 149 20.14 1.89 -16.52
CA GLY A 149 19.84 1.67 -17.95
C GLY A 149 18.35 1.81 -18.33
N ALA A 150 18.12 1.91 -19.65
CA ALA A 150 16.78 2.12 -20.22
C ALA A 150 15.82 0.94 -19.94
N ALA A 151 16.34 -0.28 -19.77
CA ALA A 151 15.51 -1.47 -19.50
C ALA A 151 14.83 -1.37 -18.13
N VAL A 152 15.55 -0.96 -17.08
CA VAL A 152 14.98 -0.76 -15.74
C VAL A 152 14.00 0.40 -15.75
N ALA A 153 14.30 1.51 -16.42
CA ALA A 153 13.37 2.64 -16.54
C ALA A 153 12.04 2.23 -17.18
N ARG A 154 12.07 1.44 -18.26
CA ARG A 154 10.86 0.90 -18.88
C ARG A 154 10.10 -0.05 -17.95
N ALA A 155 10.80 -0.95 -17.27
CA ALA A 155 10.18 -1.86 -16.32
C ALA A 155 9.49 -1.10 -15.17
N VAL A 156 10.13 -0.07 -14.62
CA VAL A 156 9.53 0.84 -13.61
C VAL A 156 8.30 1.55 -14.15
N ALA A 157 8.32 2.00 -15.42
CA ALA A 157 7.18 2.69 -16.02
C ALA A 157 5.91 1.82 -16.10
N CYS A 158 6.07 0.49 -16.26
CA CYS A 158 4.95 -0.45 -16.34
C CYS A 158 4.54 -1.02 -14.96
N ALA A 159 5.44 -0.99 -13.97
CA ALA A 159 5.24 -1.67 -12.69
C ALA A 159 4.44 -0.88 -11.64
N GLY A 160 4.12 0.41 -11.88
CA GLY A 160 3.38 1.19 -10.89
C GLY A 160 2.80 2.49 -11.39
N HIS A 161 1.77 2.97 -10.67
CA HIS A 161 1.02 4.18 -11.03
C HIS A 161 1.77 5.47 -10.64
N VAL A 162 2.26 5.55 -9.40
CA VAL A 162 3.06 6.69 -8.92
C VAL A 162 4.53 6.27 -8.88
N ARG A 163 5.37 6.94 -9.65
CA ARG A 163 6.80 6.65 -9.75
C ARG A 163 7.62 7.71 -9.03
N ILE A 164 8.44 7.29 -8.06
CA ILE A 164 9.26 8.18 -7.25
C ILE A 164 10.73 7.80 -7.42
N ALA A 165 11.49 8.67 -8.06
CA ALA A 165 12.93 8.54 -8.25
C ALA A 165 13.72 9.32 -7.19
N ALA A 166 14.97 8.94 -6.97
CA ALA A 166 15.89 9.77 -6.20
C ALA A 166 16.19 11.09 -6.96
N PRO A 167 16.36 12.22 -6.26
CA PRO A 167 16.78 13.47 -6.89
C PRO A 167 18.09 13.26 -7.68
N GLY A 168 18.13 13.75 -8.92
CA GLY A 168 19.26 13.55 -9.84
C GLY A 168 19.20 12.25 -10.66
N GLY A 169 18.21 11.39 -10.45
CA GLY A 169 17.88 10.28 -11.33
C GLY A 169 17.11 10.77 -12.58
N ILE A 170 17.24 10.04 -13.70
CA ILE A 170 16.47 10.32 -14.90
C ILE A 170 15.00 10.06 -14.55
N ALA A 171 14.17 11.10 -14.56
CA ALA A 171 12.73 10.96 -14.48
C ALA A 171 12.29 10.12 -15.70
N ALA A 172 11.56 9.03 -15.49
CA ALA A 172 10.89 8.34 -16.57
C ALA A 172 9.85 9.33 -17.12
N GLU A 173 10.09 9.86 -18.33
CA GLU A 173 9.13 10.73 -19.02
C GLU A 173 7.77 10.06 -19.03
N SER A 174 6.75 10.81 -18.61
CA SER A 174 5.35 10.40 -18.75
C SER A 174 5.08 10.21 -20.24
N ALA A 175 4.91 8.96 -20.66
CA ALA A 175 4.30 8.71 -21.96
C ALA A 175 2.86 9.24 -21.91
N ALA A 176 2.62 10.28 -22.71
CA ALA A 176 1.30 10.84 -22.99
C ALA A 176 0.49 9.85 -23.85
#